data_00fc337814de718231951c489eea2c2e
#
_entry.id   00fc337814de718231951c489eea2c2e
#
_cell.length_a   1.000
_cell.length_b   1.000
_cell.length_c   1.000
_cell.angle_alpha   90.00
_cell.angle_beta   90.00
_cell.angle_gamma   90.00
#
_symmetry.space_group_name_H-M   'P 1'
#
loop_
_entity.id
_entity.type
_entity.pdbx_description
1 polymer ?
#
loop_
_entity_poly.entity_id
_entity_poly.type
_entity_poly.pdbx_seq_one_letter_code
_entity_poly.pdbx_strand_id
1 'polypeptide(L)'
;MLKTILSALSLLMLSYSTTSFGDEESSGKTEGLKVKITRQIETVDIKHEGKTISIQRNQNTKNLINPAFAKTSRKCPPFCIQPLILAPGVETIGERKMLEYLQQVSSGNDNVLVIDSRSRPWVVRGTIPGTINIPFKTLSKNTEENITDILEDEFGVTRGDSLLNFTYAKTLVLFCNGLWCGQAPTNIKS
;
A
#
# COMPACT_ATOMS: atom_id res chain seq x y z
N MET A 1 14.82 -75.03 -43.50
CA MET A 1 13.94 -74.52 -44.56
C MET A 1 13.18 -73.34 -43.96
N LEU A 2 13.60 -72.16 -44.26
CA LEU A 2 13.09 -70.91 -43.61
C LEU A 2 12.32 -70.16 -44.73
N LYS A 3 11.01 -69.97 -44.55
CA LYS A 3 10.20 -69.15 -45.43
C LYS A 3 10.07 -67.77 -44.86
N THR A 4 10.66 -66.82 -45.53
CA THR A 4 10.52 -65.41 -45.32
C THR A 4 9.14 -64.93 -45.79
N ILE A 5 8.40 -64.24 -44.89
CA ILE A 5 7.20 -63.46 -45.19
C ILE A 5 7.53 -62.01 -45.07
N LEU A 6 7.59 -61.30 -46.19
CA LEU A 6 7.64 -59.82 -46.22
C LEU A 6 6.22 -59.28 -45.93
N SER A 7 6.09 -58.54 -44.88
CA SER A 7 4.89 -57.74 -44.59
C SER A 7 5.20 -56.28 -44.88
N ALA A 8 4.55 -55.72 -45.89
CA ALA A 8 4.65 -54.28 -46.20
C ALA A 8 3.84 -53.48 -45.21
N LEU A 9 4.52 -52.66 -44.41
CA LEU A 9 3.90 -51.70 -43.47
C LEU A 9 3.76 -50.37 -44.19
N SER A 10 2.54 -50.04 -44.63
CA SER A 10 2.22 -48.72 -45.15
C SER A 10 2.29 -47.67 -44.04
N LEU A 11 3.27 -46.78 -44.13
CA LEU A 11 3.42 -45.63 -43.22
C LEU A 11 2.45 -44.53 -43.65
N LEU A 12 1.35 -44.38 -42.91
CA LEU A 12 0.43 -43.26 -43.06
C LEU A 12 1.06 -42.05 -42.38
N MET A 13 1.64 -41.13 -43.16
CA MET A 13 2.09 -39.84 -42.67
C MET A 13 0.89 -38.97 -42.37
N LEU A 14 0.50 -38.88 -41.08
CA LEU A 14 -0.38 -37.82 -40.60
C LEU A 14 0.44 -36.53 -40.52
N SER A 15 0.22 -35.62 -41.46
CA SER A 15 0.70 -34.25 -41.38
C SER A 15 -0.07 -33.50 -40.30
N TYR A 16 0.54 -33.36 -39.13
CA TYR A 16 0.08 -32.39 -38.11
C TYR A 16 0.43 -30.99 -38.59
N SER A 17 -0.59 -30.27 -39.06
CA SER A 17 -0.49 -28.81 -39.24
C SER A 17 -0.43 -28.19 -37.86
N THR A 18 0.75 -27.80 -37.42
CA THR A 18 0.91 -26.90 -36.26
C THR A 18 0.41 -25.52 -36.67
N THR A 19 -0.81 -25.20 -36.27
CA THR A 19 -1.24 -23.80 -36.25
C THR A 19 -0.42 -23.12 -35.18
N SER A 20 0.61 -22.40 -35.60
CA SER A 20 1.23 -21.34 -34.75
C SER A 20 0.15 -20.35 -34.43
N PHE A 21 -0.33 -20.36 -33.19
CA PHE A 21 -0.93 -19.18 -32.60
C PHE A 21 0.20 -18.16 -32.49
N GLY A 22 0.28 -17.26 -33.45
CA GLY A 22 1.03 -16.05 -33.31
C GLY A 22 0.41 -15.29 -32.15
N ASP A 23 1.18 -15.12 -31.07
CA ASP A 23 0.93 -14.04 -30.16
C ASP A 23 0.98 -12.75 -30.97
N GLU A 24 -0.17 -12.27 -31.39
CA GLU A 24 -0.33 -10.87 -31.74
C GLU A 24 -0.03 -10.08 -30.46
N GLU A 25 1.22 -9.68 -30.33
CA GLU A 25 1.61 -8.58 -29.46
C GLU A 25 0.80 -7.37 -29.95
N SER A 26 -0.38 -7.21 -29.33
CA SER A 26 -1.21 -6.05 -29.47
C SER A 26 -0.36 -4.87 -28.96
N SER A 27 0.35 -4.25 -29.90
CA SER A 27 0.84 -2.87 -29.76
C SER A 27 -0.38 -1.94 -29.71
N GLY A 28 -1.23 -2.16 -28.68
CA GLY A 28 -2.27 -1.23 -28.30
C GLY A 28 -1.59 0.05 -27.85
N LYS A 29 -1.77 1.14 -28.61
CA LYS A 29 -1.65 2.50 -28.08
C LYS A 29 -2.31 2.47 -26.72
N THR A 30 -1.55 2.66 -25.65
CA THR A 30 -2.06 2.81 -24.30
C THR A 30 -2.93 4.07 -24.33
N GLU A 31 -4.22 3.89 -24.58
CA GLU A 31 -5.19 4.93 -24.39
C GLU A 31 -5.07 5.33 -22.92
N GLY A 32 -4.70 6.61 -22.66
CA GLY A 32 -4.49 7.11 -21.30
C GLY A 32 -5.72 6.85 -20.44
N LEU A 33 -5.55 6.68 -19.13
CA LEU A 33 -6.65 6.36 -18.22
C LEU A 33 -7.78 7.37 -18.35
N LYS A 34 -9.00 6.87 -18.50
CA LYS A 34 -10.21 7.68 -18.61
C LYS A 34 -10.51 8.44 -17.31
N VAL A 35 -10.27 7.81 -16.15
CA VAL A 35 -10.43 8.42 -14.82
C VAL A 35 -9.04 8.58 -14.20
N LYS A 36 -8.57 9.81 -14.08
CA LYS A 36 -7.26 10.17 -13.51
C LYS A 36 -7.38 10.55 -12.04
N ILE A 37 -6.28 10.44 -11.29
CA ILE A 37 -6.20 10.94 -9.91
C ILE A 37 -6.35 12.47 -9.92
N THR A 38 -5.55 13.15 -10.77
CA THR A 38 -5.69 14.59 -11.08
C THR A 38 -5.58 14.80 -12.58
N ARG A 39 -5.73 16.03 -13.04
CA ARG A 39 -5.52 16.35 -14.48
C ARG A 39 -4.13 15.92 -14.97
N GLN A 40 -3.11 16.02 -14.12
CA GLN A 40 -1.71 15.73 -14.44
C GLN A 40 -1.25 14.33 -14.02
N ILE A 41 -1.92 13.73 -13.05
CA ILE A 41 -1.53 12.44 -12.44
C ILE A 41 -2.59 11.40 -12.79
N GLU A 42 -2.20 10.40 -13.58
CA GLU A 42 -3.07 9.27 -13.93
C GLU A 42 -3.00 8.18 -12.86
N THR A 43 -1.77 7.78 -12.52
CA THR A 43 -1.45 6.75 -11.54
C THR A 43 -0.26 7.17 -10.70
N VAL A 44 -0.04 6.47 -9.59
CA VAL A 44 1.17 6.57 -8.77
C VAL A 44 1.67 5.16 -8.48
N ASP A 45 2.88 4.84 -8.93
CA ASP A 45 3.51 3.54 -8.73
C ASP A 45 4.29 3.51 -7.42
N ILE A 46 3.96 2.56 -6.56
CA ILE A 46 4.50 2.42 -5.21
C ILE A 46 5.10 1.03 -5.01
N LYS A 47 6.29 0.97 -4.43
CA LYS A 47 6.90 -0.29 -3.99
C LYS A 47 6.26 -0.75 -2.68
N HIS A 48 5.82 -1.99 -2.64
CA HIS A 48 5.26 -2.61 -1.44
C HIS A 48 5.55 -4.11 -1.43
N GLU A 49 6.20 -4.61 -0.37
CA GLU A 49 6.58 -6.02 -0.22
C GLU A 49 7.30 -6.60 -1.47
N GLY A 50 8.23 -5.83 -2.02
CA GLY A 50 9.02 -6.23 -3.20
C GLY A 50 8.29 -6.17 -4.54
N LYS A 51 7.05 -5.68 -4.58
CA LYS A 51 6.26 -5.51 -5.81
C LYS A 51 5.98 -4.04 -6.08
N THR A 52 5.81 -3.69 -7.35
CA THR A 52 5.27 -2.37 -7.73
C THR A 52 3.75 -2.48 -7.83
N ILE A 53 3.05 -1.59 -7.12
CA ILE A 53 1.59 -1.47 -7.12
C ILE A 53 1.21 -0.11 -7.64
N SER A 54 0.38 -0.06 -8.70
CA SER A 54 -0.14 1.19 -9.24
C SER A 54 -1.39 1.62 -8.50
N ILE A 55 -1.31 2.75 -7.80
CA ILE A 55 -2.47 3.41 -7.20
C ILE A 55 -3.15 4.22 -8.30
N GLN A 56 -4.43 3.94 -8.56
CA GLN A 56 -5.24 4.62 -9.57
C GLN A 56 -6.69 4.73 -9.14
N ARG A 57 -7.45 5.60 -9.82
CA ARG A 57 -8.90 5.67 -9.64
C ARG A 57 -9.59 4.49 -10.34
N ASN A 58 -10.74 4.06 -9.83
CA ASN A 58 -11.55 3.07 -10.51
C ASN A 58 -11.99 3.59 -11.88
N GLN A 59 -11.72 2.83 -12.94
CA GLN A 59 -12.02 3.22 -14.32
C GLN A 59 -13.51 3.09 -14.69
N ASN A 60 -14.29 2.36 -13.90
CA ASN A 60 -15.74 2.31 -14.05
C ASN A 60 -16.39 3.56 -13.44
N THR A 61 -16.81 4.50 -14.26
CA THR A 61 -17.45 5.75 -13.82
C THR A 61 -18.82 5.56 -13.14
N LYS A 62 -19.41 4.36 -13.23
CA LYS A 62 -20.63 3.97 -12.53
C LYS A 62 -20.35 3.23 -11.22
N ASN A 63 -19.07 3.04 -10.85
CA ASN A 63 -18.71 2.36 -9.61
C ASN A 63 -19.21 3.14 -8.39
N LEU A 64 -19.84 2.42 -7.47
CA LEU A 64 -20.28 2.95 -6.19
C LEU A 64 -19.34 2.49 -5.08
N ILE A 65 -19.32 3.24 -3.98
CA ILE A 65 -18.55 2.87 -2.82
C ILE A 65 -19.01 1.50 -2.29
N ASN A 66 -18.07 0.63 -1.93
CA ASN A 66 -18.42 -0.67 -1.37
C ASN A 66 -19.25 -0.47 -0.08
N PRO A 67 -20.41 -1.14 0.07
CA PRO A 67 -21.28 -1.00 1.25
C PRO A 67 -20.58 -1.20 2.59
N ALA A 68 -19.53 -2.03 2.64
CA ALA A 68 -18.70 -2.22 3.83
C ALA A 68 -17.99 -0.93 4.30
N PHE A 69 -17.77 0.02 3.39
CA PHE A 69 -17.13 1.31 3.65
C PHE A 69 -18.12 2.50 3.58
N ALA A 70 -19.39 2.26 3.26
CA ALA A 70 -20.39 3.30 3.05
C ALA A 70 -21.00 3.85 4.36
N LYS A 71 -20.58 3.35 5.52
CA LYS A 71 -21.15 3.77 6.81
C LYS A 71 -20.81 5.23 7.11
N THR A 72 -21.80 6.11 7.16
CA THR A 72 -21.65 7.55 7.36
C THR A 72 -21.91 8.01 8.80
N SER A 73 -22.46 7.14 9.66
CA SER A 73 -22.84 7.47 11.05
C SER A 73 -22.26 6.44 12.03
N ARG A 74 -21.75 6.93 13.15
CA ARG A 74 -21.21 6.11 14.25
C ARG A 74 -21.56 6.72 15.58
N LYS A 75 -21.74 5.89 16.62
CA LYS A 75 -21.97 6.35 17.99
C LYS A 75 -20.76 7.15 18.49
N CYS A 76 -21.01 8.36 18.98
CA CYS A 76 -20.02 9.19 19.65
C CYS A 76 -20.45 9.44 21.10
N PRO A 77 -19.61 9.15 22.10
CA PRO A 77 -18.37 8.40 22.05
C PRO A 77 -18.57 6.90 21.75
N PRO A 78 -17.54 6.14 21.30
CA PRO A 78 -16.14 6.56 21.17
C PRO A 78 -15.76 7.09 19.77
N PHE A 79 -16.66 7.02 18.77
CA PHE A 79 -16.32 7.34 17.38
C PHE A 79 -16.66 8.80 17.03
N CYS A 80 -16.16 9.74 17.83
CA CYS A 80 -16.35 11.15 17.58
C CYS A 80 -15.44 11.64 16.44
N ILE A 81 -15.89 12.66 15.73
CA ILE A 81 -15.07 13.33 14.69
C ILE A 81 -13.82 13.90 15.35
N GLN A 82 -12.68 13.60 14.75
CA GLN A 82 -11.39 14.13 15.19
C GLN A 82 -11.20 15.55 14.67
N PRO A 83 -10.53 16.44 15.43
CA PRO A 83 -10.23 17.80 14.97
C PRO A 83 -9.25 17.78 13.79
N LEU A 84 -9.39 18.74 12.88
CA LEU A 84 -8.43 18.91 11.77
C LEU A 84 -7.05 19.37 12.27
N ILE A 85 -7.01 20.17 13.34
CA ILE A 85 -5.76 20.54 14.04
C ILE A 85 -5.68 19.67 15.29
N LEU A 86 -4.87 18.64 15.24
CA LEU A 86 -4.76 17.67 16.33
C LEU A 86 -3.90 18.17 17.47
N ALA A 87 -2.76 18.80 17.15
CA ALA A 87 -1.81 19.39 18.08
C ALA A 87 -0.95 20.44 17.36
N PRO A 88 -0.27 21.36 18.09
CA PRO A 88 0.73 22.23 17.50
C PRO A 88 1.81 21.45 16.77
N GLY A 89 2.21 21.90 15.57
CA GLY A 89 3.21 21.22 14.75
C GLY A 89 2.72 19.96 14.00
N VAL A 90 1.47 19.53 14.20
CA VAL A 90 0.88 18.40 13.48
C VAL A 90 -0.04 18.90 12.37
N GLU A 91 0.35 18.64 11.12
CA GLU A 91 -0.42 18.98 9.94
C GLU A 91 -1.40 17.84 9.59
N THR A 92 -2.64 18.19 9.26
CA THR A 92 -3.58 17.24 8.62
C THR A 92 -3.47 17.37 7.11
N ILE A 93 -3.09 16.29 6.45
CA ILE A 93 -2.86 16.24 5.02
C ILE A 93 -4.00 15.56 4.27
N GLY A 94 -4.17 15.94 3.00
CA GLY A 94 -5.12 15.28 2.08
C GLY A 94 -4.47 14.18 1.23
N GLU A 95 -5.31 13.52 0.42
CA GLU A 95 -4.93 12.40 -0.45
C GLU A 95 -3.71 12.73 -1.33
N ARG A 96 -3.67 13.89 -1.96
CA ARG A 96 -2.56 14.26 -2.84
C ARG A 96 -1.22 14.31 -2.12
N LYS A 97 -1.19 14.91 -0.93
CA LYS A 97 0.03 14.99 -0.13
C LYS A 97 0.47 13.63 0.38
N MET A 98 -0.49 12.77 0.73
CA MET A 98 -0.22 11.35 1.05
C MET A 98 0.47 10.65 -0.14
N LEU A 99 -0.02 10.80 -1.37
CA LEU A 99 0.61 10.22 -2.56
C LEU A 99 2.03 10.72 -2.79
N GLU A 100 2.30 12.01 -2.55
CA GLU A 100 3.65 12.58 -2.63
C GLU A 100 4.61 11.92 -1.62
N TYR A 101 4.17 11.68 -0.38
CA TYR A 101 4.97 10.97 0.63
C TYR A 101 5.20 9.51 0.25
N LEU A 102 4.18 8.82 -0.24
CA LEU A 102 4.33 7.44 -0.72
C LEU A 102 5.33 7.32 -1.88
N GLN A 103 5.34 8.29 -2.80
CA GLN A 103 6.34 8.35 -3.88
C GLN A 103 7.74 8.55 -3.32
N GLN A 104 7.92 9.41 -2.32
CA GLN A 104 9.20 9.62 -1.65
C GLN A 104 9.71 8.31 -1.02
N VAL A 105 8.89 7.62 -0.23
CA VAL A 105 9.23 6.30 0.34
C VAL A 105 9.57 5.30 -0.76
N SER A 106 8.79 5.23 -1.82
CA SER A 106 9.00 4.31 -2.94
C SER A 106 10.29 4.60 -3.71
N SER A 107 10.75 5.85 -3.74
CA SER A 107 12.03 6.26 -4.36
C SER A 107 13.25 6.06 -3.46
N GLY A 108 13.06 5.56 -2.23
CA GLY A 108 14.15 5.30 -1.27
C GLY A 108 14.50 6.50 -0.39
N ASN A 109 13.58 7.44 -0.18
CA ASN A 109 13.78 8.51 0.80
C ASN A 109 13.52 7.97 2.21
N ASP A 110 14.59 7.68 2.93
CA ASP A 110 14.54 7.13 4.29
C ASP A 110 14.15 8.18 5.35
N ASN A 111 14.04 9.46 4.99
CA ASN A 111 13.62 10.52 5.92
C ASN A 111 12.09 10.65 6.05
N VAL A 112 11.34 9.80 5.39
CA VAL A 112 9.86 9.76 5.45
C VAL A 112 9.40 8.37 5.80
N LEU A 113 8.44 8.27 6.72
CA LEU A 113 7.81 7.01 7.09
C LEU A 113 6.28 7.18 7.07
N VAL A 114 5.59 6.33 6.31
CA VAL A 114 4.12 6.32 6.28
C VAL A 114 3.62 5.15 7.11
N ILE A 115 2.80 5.44 8.13
CA ILE A 115 2.40 4.53 9.19
C ILE A 115 0.90 4.27 9.16
N ASP A 116 0.53 3.01 9.04
CA ASP A 116 -0.82 2.54 9.33
C ASP A 116 -0.98 2.34 10.84
N SER A 117 -1.71 3.24 11.50
CA SER A 117 -1.95 3.20 12.96
C SER A 117 -3.05 2.22 13.37
N ARG A 118 -3.67 1.52 12.41
CA ARG A 118 -4.77 0.60 12.69
C ARG A 118 -4.28 -0.67 13.37
N SER A 119 -5.19 -1.31 14.10
CA SER A 119 -4.91 -2.64 14.64
C SER A 119 -4.76 -3.68 13.53
N ARG A 120 -3.97 -4.72 13.76
CA ARG A 120 -3.63 -5.77 12.80
C ARG A 120 -4.83 -6.35 12.00
N PRO A 121 -6.01 -6.63 12.60
CA PRO A 121 -7.17 -7.15 11.86
C PRO A 121 -7.68 -6.20 10.76
N TRP A 122 -7.45 -4.89 10.87
CA TRP A 122 -7.76 -3.94 9.81
C TRP A 122 -6.74 -3.99 8.68
N VAL A 123 -5.46 -4.09 9.02
CA VAL A 123 -4.36 -4.15 8.03
C VAL A 123 -4.48 -5.39 7.15
N VAL A 124 -4.83 -6.54 7.72
CA VAL A 124 -5.05 -7.80 6.98
C VAL A 124 -6.15 -7.68 5.91
N ARG A 125 -7.13 -6.78 6.11
CA ARG A 125 -8.18 -6.51 5.11
C ARG A 125 -7.71 -5.61 3.96
N GLY A 126 -6.53 -5.04 4.09
CA GLY A 126 -5.89 -4.14 3.14
C GLY A 126 -5.34 -2.89 3.82
N THR A 127 -4.26 -2.38 3.26
CA THR A 127 -3.59 -1.14 3.69
C THR A 127 -3.21 -0.31 2.47
N ILE A 128 -2.73 0.90 2.70
CA ILE A 128 -2.15 1.72 1.64
C ILE A 128 -0.78 1.12 1.28
N PRO A 129 -0.48 0.84 0.00
CA PRO A 129 0.83 0.34 -0.40
C PRO A 129 1.98 1.27 0.03
N GLY A 130 3.13 0.69 0.39
CA GLY A 130 4.31 1.45 0.83
C GLY A 130 4.29 1.90 2.29
N THR A 131 3.34 1.40 3.10
CA THR A 131 3.23 1.75 4.51
C THR A 131 3.71 0.61 5.42
N ILE A 132 4.14 0.96 6.62
CA ILE A 132 4.37 0.01 7.72
C ILE A 132 3.21 0.08 8.72
N ASN A 133 3.01 -0.98 9.49
CA ASN A 133 1.98 -1.00 10.51
C ASN A 133 2.58 -0.86 11.91
N ILE A 134 2.31 0.27 12.55
CA ILE A 134 2.58 0.49 13.98
C ILE A 134 1.23 0.75 14.65
N PRO A 135 0.62 -0.28 15.27
CA PRO A 135 -0.69 -0.16 15.89
C PRO A 135 -0.72 0.92 16.98
N PHE A 136 -1.80 1.66 17.05
CA PHE A 136 -1.96 2.81 17.97
C PHE A 136 -1.70 2.53 19.46
N LYS A 137 -1.74 1.26 19.87
CA LYS A 137 -1.41 0.85 21.24
C LYS A 137 0.07 0.56 21.46
N THR A 138 0.84 0.48 20.40
CA THR A 138 2.25 0.08 20.48
C THR A 138 3.06 1.06 21.32
N LEU A 139 2.96 2.36 21.04
CA LEU A 139 3.67 3.39 21.80
C LEU A 139 3.04 3.65 23.17
N SER A 140 1.71 3.66 23.29
CA SER A 140 1.01 4.01 24.53
C SER A 140 0.95 2.90 25.60
N LYS A 141 1.31 1.65 25.27
CA LYS A 141 1.18 0.52 26.18
C LYS A 141 2.46 -0.31 26.38
N ASN A 142 3.54 0.08 25.76
CA ASN A 142 4.82 -0.58 25.92
C ASN A 142 5.63 0.00 27.08
N THR A 143 6.68 -0.70 27.47
CA THR A 143 7.69 -0.20 28.40
C THR A 143 8.49 0.91 27.74
N GLU A 144 9.12 1.78 28.52
CA GLU A 144 9.98 2.86 28.04
C GLU A 144 11.12 2.32 27.14
N GLU A 145 11.71 1.18 27.52
CA GLU A 145 12.75 0.52 26.73
C GLU A 145 12.24 0.14 25.33
N ASN A 146 11.12 -0.58 25.23
CA ASN A 146 10.54 -0.98 23.94
C ASN A 146 10.11 0.23 23.08
N ILE A 147 9.67 1.33 23.70
CA ILE A 147 9.35 2.56 22.97
C ILE A 147 10.63 3.15 22.39
N THR A 148 11.70 3.20 23.16
CA THR A 148 12.98 3.73 22.73
C THR A 148 13.53 2.94 21.56
N ASP A 149 13.45 1.61 21.58
CA ASP A 149 13.88 0.75 20.47
C ASP A 149 13.08 1.08 19.18
N ILE A 150 11.78 1.28 19.27
CA ILE A 150 10.94 1.68 18.12
C ILE A 150 11.37 3.07 17.59
N LEU A 151 11.67 4.01 18.49
CA LEU A 151 12.13 5.35 18.10
C LEU A 151 13.47 5.31 17.37
N GLU A 152 14.38 4.46 17.82
CA GLU A 152 15.69 4.27 17.19
C GLU A 152 15.58 3.51 15.87
N ASP A 153 14.95 2.34 15.85
CA ASP A 153 14.91 1.45 14.71
C ASP A 153 14.05 2.00 13.56
N GLU A 154 12.89 2.57 13.88
CA GLU A 154 11.92 2.97 12.87
C GLU A 154 11.93 4.47 12.59
N PHE A 155 12.10 5.32 13.61
CA PHE A 155 11.87 6.76 13.48
C PHE A 155 13.14 7.57 13.27
N GLY A 156 14.33 6.94 13.32
CA GLY A 156 15.61 7.61 13.10
C GLY A 156 16.05 8.49 14.28
N VAL A 157 15.49 8.24 15.46
CA VAL A 157 15.95 8.86 16.70
C VAL A 157 17.24 8.19 17.14
N THR A 158 18.17 8.91 17.74
CA THR A 158 19.40 8.34 18.28
C THR A 158 19.50 8.54 19.78
N ARG A 159 20.08 7.57 20.48
CA ARG A 159 20.30 7.66 21.91
C ARG A 159 21.60 8.39 22.20
N GLY A 160 21.54 9.50 22.95
CA GLY A 160 22.68 10.14 23.57
C GLY A 160 22.92 9.61 24.99
N ASP A 161 23.90 10.17 25.69
CA ASP A 161 24.31 9.70 27.03
C ASP A 161 23.18 9.77 28.07
N SER A 162 22.26 10.74 27.94
CA SER A 162 21.17 10.95 28.90
C SER A 162 19.83 11.33 28.25
N LEU A 163 19.82 11.62 26.94
CA LEU A 163 18.64 12.14 26.23
C LEU A 163 18.54 11.54 24.84
N LEU A 164 17.32 11.42 24.35
CA LEU A 164 17.06 11.09 22.96
C LEU A 164 17.36 12.28 22.05
N ASN A 165 17.99 12.03 20.91
CA ASN A 165 18.31 13.02 19.89
C ASN A 165 17.42 12.85 18.68
N PHE A 166 16.59 13.82 18.38
CA PHE A 166 15.63 13.86 17.29
C PHE A 166 16.13 14.60 16.05
N THR A 167 17.42 14.99 16.00
CA THR A 167 17.97 15.78 14.88
C THR A 167 17.75 15.10 13.52
N TYR A 168 17.80 13.79 13.49
CA TYR A 168 17.63 12.97 12.27
C TYR A 168 16.30 12.20 12.25
N ALA A 169 15.37 12.58 13.13
CA ALA A 169 14.06 11.94 13.16
C ALA A 169 13.32 12.13 11.83
N LYS A 170 12.71 11.06 11.37
CA LYS A 170 11.97 11.03 10.11
C LYS A 170 10.69 11.87 10.19
N THR A 171 10.22 12.33 9.05
CA THR A 171 8.85 12.84 8.92
C THR A 171 7.89 11.67 9.00
N LEU A 172 7.03 11.66 10.01
CA LEU A 172 6.05 10.60 10.24
C LEU A 172 4.69 11.01 9.67
N VAL A 173 4.12 10.17 8.81
CA VAL A 173 2.79 10.36 8.21
C VAL A 173 1.89 9.23 8.68
N LEU A 174 0.89 9.54 9.51
CA LEU A 174 0.05 8.53 10.14
C LEU A 174 -1.38 8.57 9.57
N PHE A 175 -1.99 7.41 9.39
CA PHE A 175 -3.38 7.32 8.98
C PHE A 175 -4.17 6.23 9.73
N CYS A 176 -5.48 6.30 9.63
CA CYS A 176 -6.41 5.26 10.05
C CYS A 176 -7.72 5.27 9.22
N ASN A 177 -8.83 4.74 9.76
CA ASN A 177 -10.05 4.46 8.97
C ASN A 177 -10.93 5.68 8.59
N GLY A 178 -10.53 6.89 8.93
CA GLY A 178 -11.29 8.10 8.57
C GLY A 178 -11.55 9.05 9.75
N LEU A 179 -12.40 10.04 9.52
CA LEU A 179 -12.59 11.21 10.39
C LEU A 179 -12.99 10.90 11.84
N TRP A 180 -13.67 9.79 12.09
CA TRP A 180 -14.07 9.34 13.44
C TRP A 180 -13.14 8.26 14.03
N CYS A 181 -11.98 8.03 13.41
CA CYS A 181 -11.03 7.05 13.89
C CYS A 181 -9.98 7.72 14.79
N GLY A 182 -10.01 7.42 16.08
CA GLY A 182 -9.04 7.94 17.06
C GLY A 182 -7.68 7.22 17.07
N GLN A 183 -7.44 6.20 16.21
CA GLN A 183 -6.22 5.39 16.29
C GLN A 183 -4.96 6.16 15.88
N ALA A 184 -4.97 6.88 14.75
CA ALA A 184 -3.86 7.74 14.37
C ALA A 184 -3.66 8.91 15.34
N PRO A 185 -4.71 9.65 15.76
CA PRO A 185 -4.59 10.64 16.84
C PRO A 185 -4.00 10.10 18.14
N THR A 186 -4.35 8.88 18.56
CA THR A 186 -3.75 8.26 19.75
C THR A 186 -2.26 8.00 19.55
N ASN A 187 -1.89 7.44 18.40
CA ASN A 187 -0.50 7.13 18.08
C ASN A 187 0.39 8.39 17.98
N ILE A 188 -0.16 9.51 17.47
CA ILE A 188 0.55 10.78 17.38
C ILE A 188 0.79 11.40 18.78
N LYS A 189 -0.11 11.16 19.73
CA LYS A 189 -0.03 11.74 21.10
C LYS A 189 0.73 10.87 22.10
N SER A 190 1.14 9.68 21.70
CA SER A 190 1.92 8.76 22.54
C SER A 190 3.38 9.14 22.56
#